data_9a24a4f8accacd46268537356b607d50
#
_entry.id   9a24a4f8accacd46268537356b607d50
#
_cell.length_a   1.000
_cell.length_b   1.000
_cell.length_c   1.000
_cell.angle_alpha   90.00
_cell.angle_beta   90.00
_cell.angle_gamma   90.00
#
_symmetry.space_group_name_H-M   'P 1'
#
loop_
_entity.id
_entity.type
_entity.pdbx_description
1 polymer ?
#
loop_
_entity_poly.entity_id
_entity_poly.type
_entity_poly.pdbx_seq_one_letter_code
_entity_poly.pdbx_strand_id
1 'polypeptide(L)' 'MKVMLRMNDAGTLVVYVAKKDLEEEVVKQTDNQEGKGKILTLANGWELEFSEFPDKSRLPLTVEAKRLS' A
#
# COMPACT_ATOMS: atom_id res chain seq x y z
N MET A 1 1.99 -10.97 -1.35
CA MET A 1 1.12 -10.67 -2.50
C MET A 1 1.63 -9.47 -3.27
N LYS A 2 1.35 -9.43 -4.55
CA LYS A 2 1.72 -8.27 -5.37
C LYS A 2 0.56 -7.30 -5.43
N VAL A 3 0.85 -6.04 -5.17
CA VAL A 3 -0.15 -4.98 -5.22
C VAL A 3 0.40 -3.81 -6.01
N MET A 4 -0.48 -3.01 -6.59
CA MET A 4 -0.10 -1.79 -7.28
C MET A 4 -0.41 -0.60 -6.37
N LEU A 5 0.58 0.28 -6.21
CA LEU A 5 0.41 1.52 -5.48
C LEU A 5 0.27 2.66 -6.47
N ARG A 6 -0.69 3.54 -6.24
CA ARG A 6 -0.85 4.76 -7.04
C ARG A 6 -1.46 5.87 -6.22
N MET A 7 -1.36 7.08 -6.73
CA MET A 7 -2.03 8.23 -6.12
C MET A 7 -3.27 8.55 -6.94
N ASN A 8 -4.37 8.84 -6.27
CA ASN A 8 -5.57 9.29 -6.97
C ASN A 8 -5.53 10.81 -7.16
N ASP A 9 -6.56 11.35 -7.80
CA ASP A 9 -6.63 12.78 -8.13
C ASP A 9 -6.66 13.67 -6.87
N ALA A 10 -7.14 13.11 -5.76
CA ALA A 10 -7.19 13.84 -4.50
C ALA A 10 -5.86 13.80 -3.74
N GLY A 11 -4.84 13.12 -4.28
CA GLY A 11 -3.56 12.98 -3.61
C GLY A 11 -3.54 11.90 -2.55
N THR A 12 -4.53 11.03 -2.52
CA THR A 12 -4.60 9.91 -1.58
C THR A 12 -3.95 8.67 -2.18
N LEU A 13 -3.18 7.96 -1.38
CA LEU A 13 -2.55 6.73 -1.80
C LEU A 13 -3.61 5.62 -1.92
N VAL A 14 -3.58 4.88 -3.02
CA VAL A 14 -4.53 3.81 -3.31
C VAL A 14 -3.76 2.52 -3.56
N VAL A 15 -4.27 1.42 -3.02
CA VAL A 15 -3.71 0.09 -3.23
C VAL A 15 -4.68 -0.73 -4.07
N TYR A 16 -4.18 -1.30 -5.16
CA TYR A 16 -4.94 -2.18 -6.03
C TYR A 16 -4.38 -3.60 -5.93
N VAL A 17 -5.23 -4.55 -5.58
CA VAL A 17 -4.87 -5.97 -5.49
C VAL A 17 -5.51 -6.67 -6.68
N ALA A 18 -4.73 -6.87 -7.74
CA ALA A 18 -5.23 -7.41 -9.00
C ALA A 18 -5.85 -8.81 -8.84
N LYS A 19 -5.25 -9.64 -8.00
CA LYS A 19 -5.69 -11.02 -7.79
C LYS A 19 -7.12 -11.10 -7.26
N LYS A 20 -7.57 -10.09 -6.53
CA LYS A 20 -8.89 -10.03 -5.94
C LYS A 20 -9.76 -8.93 -6.54
N ASP A 21 -9.23 -8.26 -7.56
CA ASP A 21 -9.90 -7.12 -8.20
C ASP A 21 -10.39 -6.12 -7.15
N LEU A 22 -9.52 -5.82 -6.20
CA LEU A 22 -9.82 -4.97 -5.06
C LEU A 22 -9.00 -3.70 -5.14
N GLU A 23 -9.67 -2.55 -5.02
CA GLU A 23 -8.99 -1.26 -4.97
C GLU A 23 -9.51 -0.48 -3.77
N GLU A 24 -8.60 -0.07 -2.88
CA GLU A 24 -8.99 0.64 -1.66
C GLU A 24 -8.03 1.78 -1.38
N GLU A 25 -8.57 2.85 -0.81
CA GLU A 25 -7.75 3.97 -0.37
C GLU A 25 -7.05 3.62 0.94
N VAL A 26 -5.85 4.17 1.12
CA VAL A 26 -5.10 4.01 2.36
C VAL A 26 -5.60 5.07 3.35
N VAL A 27 -6.09 4.61 4.50
CA VAL A 27 -6.64 5.51 5.53
C VAL A 27 -5.67 5.74 6.67
N LYS A 28 -4.61 4.90 6.79
CA LYS A 28 -3.61 5.06 7.83
C LYS A 28 -2.27 4.53 7.34
N GLN A 29 -1.20 5.20 7.69
CA GLN A 29 0.16 4.78 7.39
C GLN A 29 0.96 4.76 8.68
N THR A 30 1.69 3.67 8.92
CA THR A 30 2.56 3.52 10.08
C THR A 30 3.93 3.07 9.59
N ASP A 31 4.99 3.68 10.11
CA ASP A 31 6.33 3.27 9.75
C ASP A 31 6.66 1.92 10.38
N ASN A 32 7.34 1.06 9.61
CA ASN A 32 7.83 -0.20 10.11
C ASN A 32 9.01 0.09 11.04
N GLN A 33 8.96 -0.46 12.27
CA GLN A 33 9.99 -0.20 13.28
C GLN A 33 11.37 -0.73 12.93
N GLU A 34 11.44 -1.67 12.00
CA GLU A 34 12.71 -2.33 11.67
C GLU A 34 13.40 -1.77 10.43
N GLY A 35 12.88 -0.72 9.82
CA GLY A 35 13.58 -0.20 8.66
C GLY A 35 12.77 0.70 7.76
N LYS A 36 12.93 0.51 6.46
CA LYS A 36 12.43 1.42 5.40
C LYS A 36 11.01 1.12 4.95
N GLY A 37 10.37 0.16 5.59
CA GLY A 37 9.03 -0.26 5.19
C GLY A 37 7.93 0.51 5.87
N LYS A 38 6.70 0.22 5.47
CA LYS A 38 5.51 0.82 6.06
C LYS A 38 4.41 -0.20 6.19
N ILE A 39 3.50 0.06 7.11
CA ILE A 39 2.26 -0.70 7.24
C ILE A 39 1.14 0.24 6.82
N LEU A 40 0.37 -0.17 5.82
CA LEU A 40 -0.75 0.61 5.30
C LEU A 40 -2.05 -0.04 5.73
N THR A 41 -2.95 0.77 6.29
CA THR A 41 -4.31 0.32 6.60
C THR A 41 -5.24 0.83 5.51
N LEU A 42 -5.99 -0.08 4.91
CA LEU A 42 -6.89 0.24 3.82
C LEU A 42 -8.29 0.57 4.36
N ALA A 43 -9.08 1.24 3.54
CA ALA A 43 -10.43 1.63 3.92
C ALA A 43 -11.32 0.45 4.29
N ASN A 44 -11.05 -0.74 3.74
CA ASN A 44 -11.80 -1.95 4.04
C ASN A 44 -11.32 -2.68 5.31
N GLY A 45 -10.30 -2.15 5.99
CA GLY A 45 -9.76 -2.73 7.22
C GLY A 45 -8.55 -3.61 7.05
N TRP A 46 -8.11 -3.87 5.81
CA TRP A 46 -6.91 -4.67 5.58
C TRP A 46 -5.67 -3.90 6.03
N GLU A 47 -4.70 -4.64 6.57
CA GLU A 47 -3.39 -4.09 6.88
C GLU A 47 -2.34 -4.81 6.07
N LEU A 48 -1.55 -4.04 5.32
CA LEU A 48 -0.50 -4.57 4.46
C LEU A 48 0.85 -4.03 4.89
N GLU A 49 1.81 -4.93 5.04
CA GLU A 49 3.18 -4.57 5.38
C GLU A 49 4.05 -4.58 4.14
N PHE A 50 4.82 -3.52 3.96
CA PHE A 50 5.77 -3.38 2.87
C PHE A 50 7.16 -3.30 3.47
N SER A 51 8.05 -4.23 3.08
CA SER A 51 9.41 -4.25 3.59
C SER A 51 10.23 -3.06 3.09
N GLU A 52 9.91 -2.60 1.87
CA GLU A 52 10.49 -1.38 1.31
C GLU A 52 9.36 -0.59 0.66
N PHE A 53 9.20 0.66 1.08
CA PHE A 53 8.15 1.50 0.52
C PHE A 53 8.75 2.41 -0.55
N PRO A 54 8.18 2.43 -1.76
CA PRO A 54 8.74 3.24 -2.85
C PRO A 54 8.51 4.73 -2.62
N ASP A 55 9.38 5.53 -3.23
CA ASP A 55 9.22 6.98 -3.25
C ASP A 55 7.99 7.34 -4.09
N LYS A 56 7.30 8.40 -3.69
CA LYS A 56 6.12 8.90 -4.42
C LYS A 56 6.40 9.17 -5.89
N SER A 57 7.61 9.60 -6.21
CA SER A 57 8.00 9.90 -7.60
C SER A 57 8.02 8.65 -8.48
N ARG A 58 7.99 7.46 -7.90
CA ARG A 58 8.04 6.20 -8.63
C ARG A 58 6.66 5.60 -8.87
N LEU A 59 5.62 6.20 -8.34
CA LEU A 59 4.27 5.68 -8.52
C LEU A 59 3.69 6.10 -9.87
N PRO A 60 2.84 5.28 -10.50
CA PRO A 60 2.37 3.99 -10.00
C PRO A 60 3.42 2.90 -10.11
N LEU A 61 3.40 1.97 -9.16
CA LEU A 61 4.40 0.92 -9.10
C LEU A 61 3.80 -0.34 -8.48
N THR A 62 4.17 -1.51 -9.02
CA THR A 62 3.78 -2.79 -8.44
C THR A 62 4.84 -3.20 -7.43
N VAL A 63 4.42 -3.53 -6.22
CA VAL A 63 5.32 -3.93 -5.14
C VAL A 63 4.79 -5.16 -4.42
N GLU A 64 5.69 -5.83 -3.71
CA GLU A 64 5.35 -6.98 -2.90
C GLU A 64 4.90 -6.53 -1.52
N ALA A 65 3.82 -7.11 -1.01
CA ALA A 65 3.29 -6.77 0.30
C ALA A 65 2.91 -8.04 1.05
N LYS A 66 2.89 -7.94 2.38
CA LYS A 66 2.45 -9.02 3.26
C LYS A 66 1.18 -8.57 3.97
N ARG A 67 0.12 -9.38 3.90
CA ARG A 67 -1.12 -9.07 4.58
C ARG A 67 -1.00 -9.43 6.07
N LEU A 68 -1.26 -8.47 6.95
CA LEU A 68 -1.21 -8.68 8.39
C LEU A 68 -2.59 -8.99 8.99
N SER A 69 -3.64 -8.40 8.39
CA SER A 69 -5.00 -8.69 8.85
C SER A 69 -6.03 -8.40 7.77
#